data_82ecbcfdda4177c163d4bd048d32ef9c
#
_entry.id   82ecbcfdda4177c163d4bd048d32ef9c
#
_cell.length_a   1.000
_cell.length_b   1.000
_cell.length_c   1.000
_cell.angle_alpha   90.00
_cell.angle_beta   90.00
_cell.angle_gamma   90.00
#
_symmetry.space_group_name_H-M   'P 1'
#
loop_
_entity.id
_entity.type
_entity.pdbx_description
1 polymer ?
#
loop_
_entity_poly.entity_id
_entity_poly.type
_entity_poly.pdbx_seq_one_letter_code
_entity_poly.pdbx_strand_id
1 'polypeptide(L)'
;MATPTVTDKTVVYTCNKKTVTAVYQFENQEPTAAMVMVGNKVIAKDFARDAAQKDFTSFTSGKYVWNVDSGLTLDKFDSVAPVNLLIKGKKADKIVVKNCDVDAKATAKANQ
;
A
#
# COMPACT_ATOMS: atom_id res chain seq x y z
N MET A 1 5.28 6.68 29.67
CA MET A 1 4.46 6.18 28.55
C MET A 1 5.35 5.55 27.50
N ALA A 2 4.92 4.41 26.98
CA ALA A 2 5.68 3.76 25.94
C ALA A 2 5.51 4.49 24.60
N THR A 3 6.61 4.71 23.89
CA THR A 3 6.59 5.24 22.53
C THR A 3 6.11 4.12 21.61
N PRO A 4 5.21 4.41 20.63
CA PRO A 4 4.82 3.39 19.66
C PRO A 4 6.04 2.86 18.91
N THR A 5 6.07 1.56 18.66
CA THR A 5 7.10 0.95 17.83
C THR A 5 6.76 1.23 16.36
N VAL A 6 7.66 1.86 15.64
CA VAL A 6 7.52 2.16 14.21
C VAL A 6 8.37 1.18 13.42
N THR A 7 7.76 0.49 12.49
CA THR A 7 8.43 -0.52 11.66
C THR A 7 8.06 -0.30 10.19
N ASP A 8 9.06 -0.31 9.32
CA ASP A 8 8.83 -0.23 7.87
C ASP A 8 8.93 -1.61 7.25
N LYS A 9 8.01 -1.92 6.34
CA LYS A 9 8.04 -3.15 5.55
C LYS A 9 7.77 -2.85 4.10
N THR A 10 8.48 -3.52 3.23
CA THR A 10 8.33 -3.39 1.78
C THR A 10 7.56 -4.59 1.24
N VAL A 11 6.56 -4.33 0.41
CA VAL A 11 5.81 -5.38 -0.27
C VAL A 11 5.89 -5.12 -1.77
N VAL A 12 6.23 -6.16 -2.52
CA VAL A 12 6.28 -6.11 -3.98
C VAL A 12 5.08 -6.86 -4.52
N TYR A 13 4.36 -6.21 -5.43
CA TYR A 13 3.16 -6.76 -6.05
C TYR A 13 3.35 -6.83 -7.55
N THR A 14 2.66 -7.77 -8.18
CA THR A 14 2.49 -7.80 -9.64
C THR A 14 1.04 -7.46 -9.95
N CYS A 15 0.84 -6.39 -10.71
CA CYS A 15 -0.48 -5.87 -11.08
C CYS A 15 -0.57 -5.86 -12.60
N ASN A 16 -1.20 -6.88 -13.22
CA ASN A 16 -1.32 -6.97 -14.68
C ASN A 16 0.02 -6.77 -15.38
N LYS A 17 1.03 -7.53 -15.01
CA LYS A 17 2.41 -7.47 -15.56
C LYS A 17 3.21 -6.23 -15.14
N LYS A 18 2.62 -5.32 -14.39
CA LYS A 18 3.36 -4.19 -13.81
C LYS A 18 3.83 -4.55 -12.42
N THR A 19 5.04 -4.13 -12.07
CA THR A 19 5.55 -4.26 -10.71
C THR A 19 5.15 -3.03 -9.92
N VAL A 20 4.53 -3.24 -8.77
CA VAL A 20 4.18 -2.17 -7.84
C VAL A 20 4.86 -2.46 -6.52
N THR A 21 5.55 -1.48 -5.97
CA THR A 21 6.25 -1.60 -4.69
C THR A 21 5.65 -0.61 -3.71
N ALA A 22 5.23 -1.12 -2.56
CA ALA A 22 4.73 -0.29 -1.48
C ALA A 22 5.65 -0.45 -0.27
N VAL A 23 6.04 0.66 0.33
CA VAL A 23 6.76 0.66 1.61
C VAL A 23 5.80 1.20 2.65
N TYR A 24 5.38 0.33 3.55
CA TYR A 24 4.43 0.68 4.61
C TYR A 24 5.16 1.03 5.89
N GLN A 25 4.65 2.04 6.58
CA GLN A 25 5.07 2.35 7.94
C GLN A 25 3.97 1.85 8.88
N PHE A 26 4.36 1.00 9.82
CA PHE A 26 3.43 0.48 10.83
C PHE A 26 3.76 1.11 12.18
N GLU A 27 2.73 1.54 12.89
CA GLU A 27 2.83 1.85 14.32
C GLU A 27 2.22 0.67 15.06
N ASN A 28 3.08 -0.11 15.74
CA ASN A 28 2.71 -1.41 16.27
C ASN A 28 2.19 -2.29 15.12
N GLN A 29 0.97 -2.75 15.15
CA GLN A 29 0.39 -3.58 14.09
C GLN A 29 -0.32 -2.79 12.99
N GLU A 30 -0.61 -1.50 13.21
CA GLU A 30 -1.46 -0.72 12.30
C GLU A 30 -0.63 0.02 11.24
N PRO A 31 -0.99 -0.10 9.96
CA PRO A 31 -0.33 0.70 8.92
C PRO A 31 -0.83 2.14 8.98
N THR A 32 0.10 3.10 9.00
CA THR A 32 -0.22 4.52 9.14
C THR A 32 0.14 5.33 7.90
N ALA A 33 1.12 4.87 7.14
CA ALA A 33 1.62 5.59 5.97
C ALA A 33 2.18 4.62 4.94
N ALA A 34 2.31 5.10 3.71
CA ALA A 34 2.89 4.31 2.63
C ALA A 34 3.58 5.19 1.60
N MET A 35 4.59 4.61 0.96
CA MET A 35 5.14 5.10 -0.31
C MET A 35 4.78 4.07 -1.37
N VAL A 36 4.35 4.51 -2.55
CA VAL A 36 3.96 3.60 -3.64
C VAL A 36 4.73 3.94 -4.90
N MET A 37 5.33 2.91 -5.51
CA MET A 37 6.01 3.00 -6.80
C MET A 37 5.33 2.08 -7.81
N VAL A 38 5.20 2.54 -9.05
CA VAL A 38 4.78 1.70 -10.17
C VAL A 38 5.97 1.62 -11.13
N GLY A 39 6.50 0.41 -11.32
CA GLY A 39 7.77 0.25 -12.01
C GLY A 39 8.87 1.03 -11.28
N ASN A 40 9.55 1.90 -12.00
CA ASN A 40 10.61 2.75 -11.44
C ASN A 40 10.11 4.15 -11.04
N LYS A 41 8.81 4.39 -11.14
CA LYS A 41 8.24 5.71 -10.88
C LYS A 41 7.60 5.76 -9.49
N VAL A 42 8.07 6.69 -8.65
CA VAL A 42 7.44 6.96 -7.37
C VAL A 42 6.15 7.73 -7.63
N ILE A 43 5.01 7.17 -7.25
CA ILE A 43 3.72 7.84 -7.39
C ILE A 43 3.57 8.92 -6.32
N ALA A 44 3.83 8.54 -5.06
CA ALA A 44 3.90 9.48 -3.94
C ALA A 44 4.62 8.82 -2.78
N LYS A 45 5.26 9.65 -1.95
CA LYS A 45 6.01 9.20 -0.75
C LYS A 45 5.21 9.41 0.53
N ASP A 46 4.09 10.11 0.44
CA ASP A 46 3.37 10.65 1.60
C ASP A 46 1.92 10.17 1.65
N PHE A 47 1.66 8.93 1.22
CA PHE A 47 0.34 8.35 1.44
C PHE A 47 0.08 8.21 2.94
N ALA A 48 -1.05 8.74 3.39
CA ALA A 48 -1.49 8.63 4.77
C ALA A 48 -2.72 7.75 4.88
N ARG A 49 -2.80 6.96 5.96
CA ARG A 49 -3.94 6.08 6.21
C ARG A 49 -5.24 6.87 6.31
N ASP A 50 -6.26 6.47 5.55
CA ASP A 50 -7.61 7.01 5.68
C ASP A 50 -8.40 6.12 6.64
N ALA A 51 -8.43 6.52 7.90
CA ALA A 51 -9.09 5.72 8.94
C ALA A 51 -10.62 5.74 8.85
N ALA A 52 -11.19 6.64 8.07
CA ALA A 52 -12.64 6.68 7.86
C ALA A 52 -13.11 5.61 6.90
N GLN A 53 -12.23 5.11 6.01
CA GLN A 53 -12.57 4.00 5.12
C GLN A 53 -12.53 2.69 5.90
N LYS A 54 -13.67 1.97 5.93
CA LYS A 54 -13.80 0.74 6.72
C LYS A 54 -13.78 -0.53 5.87
N ASP A 55 -14.09 -0.42 4.57
CA ASP A 55 -14.16 -1.58 3.68
C ASP A 55 -12.77 -2.04 3.23
N PHE A 56 -11.83 -1.13 3.16
CA PHE A 56 -10.45 -1.39 2.73
C PHE A 56 -9.47 -0.76 3.70
N THR A 57 -8.22 -1.20 3.62
CA THR A 57 -7.10 -0.44 4.18
C THR A 57 -6.68 0.56 3.11
N SER A 58 -7.09 1.81 3.25
CA SER A 58 -6.89 2.84 2.23
C SER A 58 -5.89 3.88 2.69
N PHE A 59 -5.10 4.37 1.72
CA PHE A 59 -4.12 5.43 1.93
C PHE A 59 -4.32 6.48 0.84
N THR A 60 -4.21 7.74 1.20
CA THR A 60 -4.42 8.84 0.25
C THR A 60 -3.22 9.78 0.20
N SER A 61 -2.95 10.29 -0.99
CA SER A 61 -1.97 11.36 -1.21
C SER A 61 -2.45 12.21 -2.37
N GLY A 62 -2.86 13.45 -2.08
CA GLY A 62 -3.46 14.32 -3.10
C GLY A 62 -4.68 13.64 -3.73
N LYS A 63 -4.63 13.45 -5.05
CA LYS A 63 -5.71 12.76 -5.78
C LYS A 63 -5.55 11.25 -5.83
N TYR A 64 -4.44 10.70 -5.35
CA TYR A 64 -4.19 9.27 -5.39
C TYR A 64 -4.80 8.56 -4.20
N VAL A 65 -5.36 7.39 -4.46
CA VAL A 65 -5.88 6.48 -3.42
C VAL A 65 -5.28 5.11 -3.65
N TRP A 66 -4.59 4.58 -2.65
CA TRP A 66 -4.05 3.23 -2.65
C TRP A 66 -4.92 2.38 -1.74
N ASN A 67 -5.64 1.42 -2.34
CA ASN A 67 -6.57 0.55 -1.63
C ASN A 67 -5.97 -0.84 -1.50
N VAL A 68 -5.89 -1.33 -0.27
CA VAL A 68 -5.45 -2.69 0.05
C VAL A 68 -6.61 -3.39 0.77
N ASP A 69 -6.74 -4.70 0.58
CA ASP A 69 -7.76 -5.45 1.30
C ASP A 69 -7.62 -5.25 2.81
N SER A 70 -8.73 -5.34 3.51
CA SER A 70 -8.74 -5.23 4.97
C SER A 70 -7.88 -6.34 5.58
N GLY A 71 -7.33 -6.07 6.75
CA GLY A 71 -6.49 -7.04 7.45
C GLY A 71 -5.00 -6.83 7.28
N LEU A 72 -4.58 -5.74 6.62
CA LEU A 72 -3.15 -5.40 6.54
C LEU A 72 -2.64 -5.02 7.92
N THR A 73 -1.76 -5.83 8.45
CA THR A 73 -1.10 -5.60 9.74
C THR A 73 0.38 -5.90 9.61
N LEU A 74 1.17 -5.51 10.61
CA LEU A 74 2.60 -5.82 10.62
C LEU A 74 2.85 -7.32 10.52
N ASP A 75 2.05 -8.14 11.19
CA ASP A 75 2.19 -9.60 11.15
C ASP A 75 1.79 -10.20 9.82
N LYS A 76 0.96 -9.52 9.04
CA LYS A 76 0.40 -10.05 7.78
C LYS A 76 0.71 -9.15 6.59
N PHE A 77 1.77 -8.35 6.65
CA PHE A 77 2.06 -7.39 5.58
C PHE A 77 2.28 -8.06 4.22
N ASP A 78 2.76 -9.29 4.19
CA ASP A 78 3.11 -9.99 2.97
C ASP A 78 2.04 -10.99 2.49
N SER A 79 0.87 -10.99 3.12
CA SER A 79 -0.20 -11.94 2.77
C SER A 79 -1.52 -11.27 2.38
N VAL A 80 -1.55 -9.94 2.28
CA VAL A 80 -2.75 -9.19 1.93
C VAL A 80 -2.54 -8.52 0.58
N ALA A 81 -3.43 -8.82 -0.37
CA ALA A 81 -3.33 -8.26 -1.72
C ALA A 81 -3.96 -6.88 -1.80
N PRO A 82 -3.40 -5.98 -2.61
CA PRO A 82 -4.04 -4.70 -2.88
C PRO A 82 -5.22 -4.86 -3.83
N VAL A 83 -6.14 -3.91 -3.78
CA VAL A 83 -7.29 -3.87 -4.67
C VAL A 83 -6.95 -3.04 -5.92
N ASN A 84 -6.53 -1.80 -5.72
CA ASN A 84 -6.19 -0.91 -6.84
C ASN A 84 -5.46 0.34 -6.37
N LEU A 85 -4.91 1.06 -7.35
CA LEU A 85 -4.45 2.43 -7.19
C LEU A 85 -5.31 3.30 -8.10
N LEU A 86 -5.94 4.30 -7.52
CA LEU A 86 -6.87 5.20 -8.22
C LEU A 86 -6.33 6.62 -8.26
N ILE A 87 -6.76 7.37 -9.31
CA ILE A 87 -6.68 8.82 -9.32
C ILE A 87 -8.11 9.33 -9.24
N LYS A 88 -8.42 10.14 -8.23
CA LYS A 88 -9.73 10.75 -8.07
C LYS A 88 -9.96 11.78 -9.15
N GLY A 89 -11.10 11.70 -9.84
CA GLY A 89 -11.50 12.65 -10.86
C GLY A 89 -12.78 13.39 -10.49
N LYS A 90 -13.11 14.43 -11.23
CA LYS A 90 -14.33 15.22 -10.98
C LYS A 90 -15.59 14.42 -11.29
N LYS A 91 -15.58 13.63 -12.36
CA LYS A 91 -16.74 12.84 -12.79
C LYS A 91 -16.58 11.37 -12.46
N ALA A 92 -15.39 10.85 -12.58
CA ALA A 92 -15.11 9.45 -12.32
C ALA A 92 -13.66 9.30 -11.90
N ASP A 93 -13.38 8.24 -11.12
CA ASP A 93 -12.03 7.89 -10.73
C ASP A 93 -11.38 7.07 -11.84
N LYS A 94 -10.06 7.27 -12.02
CA LYS A 94 -9.30 6.53 -13.01
C LYS A 94 -8.45 5.47 -12.29
N ILE A 95 -8.52 4.23 -12.77
CA ILE A 95 -7.72 3.14 -12.23
C ILE A 95 -6.32 3.19 -12.86
N VAL A 96 -5.30 3.29 -12.01
CA VAL A 96 -3.89 3.27 -12.45
C VAL A 96 -3.39 1.83 -12.52
N VAL A 97 -3.59 1.04 -11.47
CA VAL A 97 -3.27 -0.39 -11.45
C VAL A 97 -4.37 -1.15 -10.72
N LYS A 98 -4.55 -2.42 -11.11
CA LYS A 98 -5.50 -3.35 -10.51
C LYS A 98 -5.04 -4.78 -10.73
N ASN A 99 -5.79 -5.74 -10.19
CA ASN A 99 -5.50 -7.18 -10.33
C ASN A 99 -4.10 -7.50 -9.83
N CYS A 100 -3.86 -7.14 -8.58
CA CYS A 100 -2.56 -7.25 -7.95
C CYS A 100 -2.45 -8.52 -7.11
N ASP A 101 -1.30 -9.17 -7.18
CA ASP A 101 -0.93 -10.27 -6.31
C ASP A 101 0.40 -9.97 -5.63
N VAL A 102 0.59 -10.49 -4.44
CA VAL A 102 1.87 -10.36 -3.73
C VAL A 102 2.91 -11.24 -4.44
N ASP A 103 4.04 -10.63 -4.77
CA ASP A 103 5.22 -11.36 -5.20
C ASP A 103 6.02 -11.75 -3.96
N ALA A 104 5.78 -12.96 -3.46
CA ALA A 104 6.33 -13.39 -2.17
C ALA A 104 7.85 -13.42 -2.18
N LYS A 105 8.47 -13.86 -3.26
CA LYS A 105 9.92 -13.95 -3.36
C LYS A 105 10.58 -12.57 -3.38
N ALA A 106 10.06 -11.66 -4.19
CA ALA A 106 10.58 -10.30 -4.26
C ALA A 106 10.35 -9.55 -2.95
N THR A 107 9.21 -9.78 -2.29
CA THR A 107 8.90 -9.18 -1.00
C THR A 107 9.88 -9.66 0.08
N ALA A 108 10.15 -10.95 0.13
CA ALA A 108 11.11 -11.51 1.11
C ALA A 108 12.50 -10.91 0.90
N LYS A 109 12.92 -10.80 -0.36
CA LYS A 109 14.24 -10.22 -0.70
C LYS A 109 14.32 -8.74 -0.31
N ALA A 110 13.25 -7.99 -0.53
CA ALA A 110 13.22 -6.56 -0.22
C ALA A 110 13.31 -6.26 1.28
N ASN A 111 12.96 -7.22 2.13
CA ASN A 111 12.97 -7.07 3.60
C ASN A 111 14.17 -7.76 4.27
N GLN A 112 15.13 -8.20 3.50
CA GLN A 112 16.35 -8.79 4.06
C GLN A 112 17.24 -7.72 4.69
#